data_4a0f9874ff466f50b1a608aa2414ecaa
#
_entry.id   4a0f9874ff466f50b1a608aa2414ecaa
#
_cell.length_a   1.000
_cell.length_b   1.000
_cell.length_c   1.000
_cell.angle_alpha   90.00
_cell.angle_beta   90.00
_cell.angle_gamma   90.00
#
_symmetry.space_group_name_H-M   'P 1'
#
loop_
_entity.id
_entity.type
_entity.pdbx_description
1 polymer ?
#
loop_
_entity_poly.entity_id
_entity_poly.type
_entity_poly.pdbx_seq_one_letter_code
_entity_poly.pdbx_strand_id
1 'polypeptide(L)'
;MIYMNDLKLPWNAQFDAPDKYGLAPGKTFNFKLGTSDNHTLGAWFILSDAIYHTIPFPPSPSAAEQTLSEALTSHPTIIFFHGNAATRALPVRIQQYSAFTSKLCANVLAIDYRGFADSQGSPSEDGLSTDARAAWDWLISNGAKPDDILIMGHSLGTAVASALAVTLSQEAVRFKGLVLMSPFSSMYTLVDTYSVFGLFPVMLPLTMVPHAADLYKSFLQHKFDTLSVITKVKVPVLIVHAENDWDISHTHSDAIFDALLEPYLPSVDALPNEPLSRTKEQWSTYQTQVAKKREVRESLLSRTYMPNFGVMVKFVASGETIVLLKTLTGSHNEVGTLEGTQEVIRNVFSFA
;
A
#
# COMPACT_ATOMS: atom_id res chain seq x y z
N MET A 1 22.18 -0.11 0.38
CA MET A 1 21.32 -1.20 0.91
C MET A 1 19.94 -0.60 1.04
N ILE A 2 18.95 -1.08 0.26
CA ILE A 2 17.60 -0.51 0.24
C ILE A 2 16.75 -1.11 1.37
N TYR A 3 16.91 -2.41 1.63
CA TYR A 3 16.11 -3.14 2.59
C TYR A 3 16.70 -3.09 4.00
N MET A 4 15.85 -2.83 5.00
CA MET A 4 16.21 -2.84 6.42
C MET A 4 15.78 -4.15 7.09
N ASN A 5 15.90 -5.26 6.37
CA ASN A 5 15.46 -6.59 6.79
C ASN A 5 16.25 -7.17 7.98
N ASP A 6 17.45 -6.65 8.28
CA ASP A 6 18.21 -7.03 9.45
C ASP A 6 17.65 -6.40 10.75
N LEU A 7 16.84 -5.35 10.63
CA LEU A 7 16.16 -4.74 11.78
C LEU A 7 14.89 -5.55 12.11
N LYS A 8 15.04 -6.62 12.87
CA LYS A 8 13.97 -7.57 13.21
C LYS A 8 13.26 -7.21 14.52
N LEU A 9 12.53 -6.10 14.52
CA LEU A 9 11.73 -5.67 15.67
C LEU A 9 10.34 -6.35 15.68
N PRO A 10 9.81 -6.79 16.84
CA PRO A 10 10.50 -6.90 18.13
C PRO A 10 11.62 -7.96 18.09
N TRP A 11 12.70 -7.70 18.84
CA TRP A 11 13.82 -8.64 18.91
C TRP A 11 13.38 -10.01 19.45
N ASN A 12 13.86 -11.09 18.86
CA ASN A 12 13.50 -12.46 19.23
C ASN A 12 11.99 -12.73 19.20
N ALA A 13 11.30 -12.21 18.19
CA ALA A 13 9.87 -12.39 18.04
C ALA A 13 9.48 -13.89 18.05
N GLN A 14 8.46 -14.21 18.85
CA GLN A 14 7.88 -15.55 18.98
C GLN A 14 6.60 -15.63 18.14
N PHE A 15 6.74 -15.96 16.87
CA PHE A 15 5.63 -15.91 15.93
C PHE A 15 4.55 -16.96 16.20
N ASP A 16 4.88 -18.04 16.91
CA ASP A 16 3.92 -19.06 17.36
C ASP A 16 3.07 -18.62 18.57
N ALA A 17 3.35 -17.45 19.14
CA ALA A 17 2.66 -16.90 20.29
C ALA A 17 2.19 -15.45 20.00
N PRO A 18 1.29 -15.23 19.01
CA PRO A 18 0.82 -13.92 18.60
C PRO A 18 0.07 -13.16 19.70
N ASP A 19 -0.52 -13.86 20.64
CA ASP A 19 -1.15 -13.33 21.86
C ASP A 19 -0.19 -12.51 22.74
N LYS A 20 1.11 -12.82 22.73
CA LYS A 20 2.13 -12.01 23.43
C LYS A 20 2.25 -10.57 22.89
N TYR A 21 1.75 -10.32 21.70
CA TYR A 21 1.79 -9.01 21.04
C TYR A 21 0.45 -8.27 21.13
N GLY A 22 -0.53 -8.82 21.85
CA GLY A 22 -1.82 -8.18 22.10
C GLY A 22 -2.96 -8.68 21.23
N LEU A 23 -2.74 -9.67 20.36
CA LEU A 23 -3.82 -10.36 19.67
C LEU A 23 -4.53 -11.35 20.61
N ALA A 24 -5.82 -11.59 20.42
CA ALA A 24 -6.57 -12.48 21.27
C ALA A 24 -6.10 -13.94 21.13
N PRO A 25 -6.09 -14.75 22.23
CA PRO A 25 -5.70 -16.16 22.16
C PRO A 25 -6.49 -16.94 21.12
N GLY A 26 -5.78 -17.69 20.25
CA GLY A 26 -6.40 -18.51 19.20
C GLY A 26 -7.04 -17.74 18.04
N LYS A 27 -6.88 -16.41 17.99
CA LYS A 27 -7.37 -15.57 16.88
C LYS A 27 -6.44 -15.59 15.66
N THR A 28 -5.18 -15.99 15.84
CA THR A 28 -4.13 -15.90 14.82
C THR A 28 -3.47 -17.24 14.58
N PHE A 29 -3.37 -17.62 13.32
CA PHE A 29 -2.67 -18.83 12.87
C PHE A 29 -1.29 -18.41 12.35
N ASN A 30 -0.23 -18.95 12.95
CA ASN A 30 1.11 -18.84 12.42
C ASN A 30 1.41 -20.03 11.49
N PHE A 31 1.89 -19.76 10.29
CA PHE A 31 2.22 -20.82 9.34
C PHE A 31 3.33 -20.39 8.38
N LYS A 32 3.77 -21.34 7.58
CA LYS A 32 4.76 -21.12 6.52
C LYS A 32 4.09 -21.21 5.16
N LEU A 33 4.37 -20.23 4.31
CA LEU A 33 3.84 -20.10 2.96
C LEU A 33 4.98 -20.33 1.97
N GLY A 34 4.78 -21.23 0.99
CA GLY A 34 5.75 -21.52 -0.05
C GLY A 34 5.57 -20.60 -1.25
N THR A 35 6.68 -20.14 -1.83
CA THR A 35 6.71 -19.38 -3.08
C THR A 35 6.99 -20.29 -4.27
N SER A 36 6.65 -19.85 -5.50
CA SER A 36 6.88 -20.60 -6.74
C SER A 36 8.37 -20.86 -7.05
N ASP A 37 9.26 -20.04 -6.48
CA ASP A 37 10.72 -20.17 -6.59
C ASP A 37 11.37 -20.83 -5.36
N ASN A 38 10.58 -21.65 -4.62
CA ASN A 38 11.01 -22.49 -3.51
C ASN A 38 11.58 -21.77 -2.28
N HIS A 39 11.11 -20.54 -1.99
CA HIS A 39 11.34 -19.92 -0.71
C HIS A 39 10.16 -20.16 0.25
N THR A 40 10.44 -20.08 1.54
CA THR A 40 9.43 -20.21 2.59
C THR A 40 9.29 -18.89 3.33
N LEU A 41 8.07 -18.36 3.38
CA LEU A 41 7.73 -17.11 4.06
C LEU A 41 7.02 -17.38 5.38
N GLY A 42 7.29 -16.56 6.40
CA GLY A 42 6.50 -16.52 7.62
C GLY A 42 5.20 -15.75 7.37
N ALA A 43 4.08 -16.27 7.85
CA ALA A 43 2.77 -15.68 7.67
C ALA A 43 1.90 -15.80 8.92
N TRP A 44 1.05 -14.81 9.12
CA TRP A 44 -0.08 -14.85 10.06
C TRP A 44 -1.38 -14.70 9.30
N PHE A 45 -2.34 -15.59 9.60
CA PHE A 45 -3.73 -15.39 9.25
C PHE A 45 -4.52 -15.06 10.51
N ILE A 46 -5.11 -13.87 10.55
CA ILE A 46 -5.79 -13.30 11.71
C ILE A 46 -7.29 -13.26 11.41
N LEU A 47 -8.09 -13.92 12.22
CA LEU A 47 -9.56 -13.96 12.07
C LEU A 47 -10.18 -12.59 12.30
N SER A 48 -11.22 -12.27 11.53
CA SER A 48 -12.10 -11.13 11.83
C SER A 48 -12.79 -11.35 13.18
N ASP A 49 -13.15 -10.25 13.87
CA ASP A 49 -13.87 -10.34 15.14
C ASP A 49 -15.24 -11.04 14.96
N ALA A 50 -15.88 -10.83 13.82
CA ALA A 50 -17.15 -11.46 13.50
C ALA A 50 -17.07 -12.99 13.54
N ILE A 51 -15.99 -13.56 13.00
CA ILE A 51 -15.74 -15.02 13.06
C ILE A 51 -15.21 -15.42 14.43
N TYR A 52 -14.22 -14.69 14.96
CA TYR A 52 -13.57 -15.05 16.22
C TYR A 52 -14.59 -15.17 17.37
N HIS A 53 -15.59 -14.29 17.43
CA HIS A 53 -16.61 -14.31 18.47
C HIS A 53 -17.62 -15.48 18.34
N THR A 54 -17.58 -16.26 17.25
CA THR A 54 -18.39 -17.50 17.16
C THR A 54 -17.70 -18.69 17.86
N ILE A 55 -16.41 -18.58 18.17
CA ILE A 55 -15.61 -19.63 18.80
C ILE A 55 -15.76 -19.52 20.33
N PRO A 56 -16.02 -20.64 21.06
CA PRO A 56 -16.02 -20.62 22.51
C PRO A 56 -14.69 -20.13 23.10
N PHE A 57 -14.74 -19.27 24.10
CA PHE A 57 -13.54 -18.75 24.76
C PHE A 57 -13.27 -19.52 26.09
N PRO A 58 -12.03 -19.93 26.37
CA PRO A 58 -10.85 -19.89 25.49
C PRO A 58 -10.98 -20.92 24.33
N PRO A 59 -10.53 -20.54 23.11
CA PRO A 59 -10.67 -21.42 21.95
C PRO A 59 -9.79 -22.68 22.09
N SER A 60 -10.33 -23.83 21.69
CA SER A 60 -9.52 -25.02 21.52
C SER A 60 -8.78 -25.00 20.17
N PRO A 61 -7.60 -25.62 20.04
CA PRO A 61 -6.89 -25.67 18.77
C PRO A 61 -7.71 -26.23 17.61
N SER A 62 -8.50 -27.29 17.86
CA SER A 62 -9.34 -27.92 16.84
C SER A 62 -10.51 -27.01 16.39
N ALA A 63 -11.10 -26.23 17.29
CA ALA A 63 -12.14 -25.28 16.93
C ALA A 63 -11.59 -24.14 16.05
N ALA A 64 -10.39 -23.67 16.36
CA ALA A 64 -9.71 -22.63 15.59
C ALA A 64 -9.41 -23.11 14.15
N GLU A 65 -8.88 -24.32 13.96
CA GLU A 65 -8.59 -24.86 12.61
C GLU A 65 -9.85 -25.05 11.75
N GLN A 66 -10.94 -25.51 12.32
CA GLN A 66 -12.22 -25.64 11.60
C GLN A 66 -12.73 -24.28 11.13
N THR A 67 -12.53 -23.25 11.94
CA THR A 67 -12.97 -21.88 11.65
C THR A 67 -12.17 -21.22 10.53
N LEU A 68 -10.93 -21.65 10.26
CA LEU A 68 -10.10 -21.08 9.20
C LEU A 68 -10.76 -21.21 7.81
N SER A 69 -11.28 -22.39 7.49
CA SER A 69 -11.97 -22.62 6.21
C SER A 69 -13.24 -21.77 6.06
N GLU A 70 -14.02 -21.63 7.14
CA GLU A 70 -15.19 -20.77 7.18
C GLU A 70 -14.78 -19.30 6.99
N ALA A 71 -13.77 -18.84 7.70
CA ALA A 71 -13.27 -17.46 7.62
C ALA A 71 -12.90 -17.09 6.19
N LEU A 72 -12.16 -17.97 5.49
CA LEU A 72 -11.70 -17.74 4.11
C LEU A 72 -12.83 -17.70 3.09
N THR A 73 -13.91 -18.45 3.30
CA THR A 73 -15.01 -18.56 2.33
C THR A 73 -16.16 -17.60 2.57
N SER A 74 -16.32 -17.08 3.80
CA SER A 74 -17.50 -16.31 4.22
C SER A 74 -17.23 -14.83 4.54
N HIS A 75 -15.96 -14.46 4.77
CA HIS A 75 -15.60 -13.08 5.16
C HIS A 75 -14.51 -12.51 4.27
N PRO A 76 -14.55 -11.19 4.02
CA PRO A 76 -13.50 -10.52 3.25
C PRO A 76 -12.15 -10.66 3.96
N THR A 77 -11.09 -10.72 3.15
CA THR A 77 -9.72 -10.85 3.64
C THR A 77 -8.85 -9.72 3.10
N ILE A 78 -8.06 -9.11 3.98
CA ILE A 78 -7.04 -8.12 3.64
C ILE A 78 -5.70 -8.85 3.51
N ILE A 79 -5.04 -8.77 2.34
CA ILE A 79 -3.62 -9.09 2.24
C ILE A 79 -2.85 -7.84 2.62
N PHE A 80 -2.06 -7.92 3.68
CA PHE A 80 -1.30 -6.79 4.19
C PHE A 80 0.19 -6.91 3.90
N PHE A 81 0.72 -5.98 3.11
CA PHE A 81 2.13 -5.83 2.78
C PHE A 81 2.76 -4.72 3.60
N HIS A 82 3.70 -5.07 4.46
CA HIS A 82 4.30 -4.16 5.42
C HIS A 82 5.44 -3.29 4.84
N GLY A 83 5.84 -2.26 5.61
CA GLY A 83 6.95 -1.35 5.28
C GLY A 83 8.34 -1.98 5.46
N ASN A 84 9.38 -1.20 5.12
CA ASN A 84 10.77 -1.63 4.89
C ASN A 84 11.58 -1.94 6.17
N ALA A 85 11.01 -2.43 7.23
CA ALA A 85 11.77 -2.84 8.42
C ALA A 85 10.91 -3.74 9.31
N ALA A 86 11.51 -4.30 10.35
CA ALA A 86 10.83 -5.04 11.39
C ALA A 86 10.06 -6.28 10.88
N THR A 87 9.16 -6.82 11.69
CA THR A 87 8.44 -8.05 11.42
C THR A 87 6.93 -7.84 11.47
N ARG A 88 6.14 -8.84 11.05
CA ARG A 88 4.67 -8.85 11.20
C ARG A 88 4.19 -8.63 12.63
N ALA A 89 5.06 -8.84 13.64
CA ALA A 89 4.77 -8.65 15.06
C ALA A 89 5.07 -7.23 15.59
N LEU A 90 5.39 -6.26 14.72
CA LEU A 90 5.66 -4.88 15.15
C LEU A 90 4.39 -4.26 15.78
N PRO A 91 4.47 -3.58 16.95
CA PRO A 91 3.29 -3.07 17.67
C PRO A 91 2.31 -2.26 16.83
N VAL A 92 2.79 -1.34 15.99
CA VAL A 92 1.91 -0.54 15.12
C VAL A 92 1.17 -1.40 14.09
N ARG A 93 1.79 -2.49 13.59
CA ARG A 93 1.14 -3.44 12.69
C ARG A 93 0.06 -4.24 13.41
N ILE A 94 0.33 -4.65 14.66
CA ILE A 94 -0.68 -5.31 15.51
C ILE A 94 -1.91 -4.41 15.69
N GLN A 95 -1.70 -3.12 15.94
CA GLN A 95 -2.80 -2.14 16.05
C GLN A 95 -3.59 -2.04 14.73
N GLN A 96 -2.91 -2.03 13.58
CA GLN A 96 -3.55 -2.03 12.28
C GLN A 96 -4.36 -3.31 12.05
N TYR A 97 -3.79 -4.50 12.33
CA TYR A 97 -4.52 -5.77 12.21
C TYR A 97 -5.76 -5.79 13.10
N SER A 98 -5.63 -5.34 14.36
CA SER A 98 -6.76 -5.25 15.28
C SER A 98 -7.84 -4.29 14.76
N ALA A 99 -7.46 -3.15 14.19
CA ALA A 99 -8.40 -2.22 13.57
C ALA A 99 -9.13 -2.86 12.36
N PHE A 100 -8.40 -3.55 11.48
CA PHE A 100 -8.99 -4.20 10.31
C PHE A 100 -9.94 -5.33 10.70
N THR A 101 -9.57 -6.15 11.68
CA THR A 101 -10.40 -7.27 12.11
C THR A 101 -11.64 -6.85 12.87
N SER A 102 -11.57 -5.74 13.63
CA SER A 102 -12.71 -5.23 14.43
C SER A 102 -13.60 -4.27 13.65
N LYS A 103 -13.01 -3.27 13.00
CA LYS A 103 -13.79 -2.19 12.38
C LYS A 103 -14.23 -2.50 10.95
N LEU A 104 -13.46 -3.29 10.21
CA LEU A 104 -13.82 -3.71 8.85
C LEU A 104 -14.40 -5.12 8.81
N CYS A 105 -14.45 -5.83 9.94
CA CYS A 105 -14.88 -7.22 10.02
C CYS A 105 -14.16 -8.12 8.99
N ALA A 106 -12.90 -7.81 8.66
CA ALA A 106 -12.11 -8.52 7.66
C ALA A 106 -11.07 -9.43 8.32
N ASN A 107 -10.81 -10.58 7.73
CA ASN A 107 -9.61 -11.35 8.06
C ASN A 107 -8.36 -10.62 7.56
N VAL A 108 -7.20 -10.93 8.13
CA VAL A 108 -5.92 -10.36 7.67
C VAL A 108 -4.92 -11.47 7.40
N LEU A 109 -4.38 -11.50 6.19
CA LEU A 109 -3.19 -12.26 5.85
C LEU A 109 -1.98 -11.31 5.85
N ALA A 110 -1.10 -11.45 6.85
CA ALA A 110 0.12 -10.69 7.00
C ALA A 110 1.33 -11.60 6.75
N ILE A 111 2.14 -11.30 5.73
CA ILE A 111 3.37 -12.04 5.43
C ILE A 111 4.58 -11.18 5.80
N ASP A 112 5.69 -11.83 6.16
CA ASP A 112 7.01 -11.22 6.09
C ASP A 112 7.69 -11.65 4.79
N TYR A 113 8.20 -10.70 4.02
CA TYR A 113 8.87 -10.97 2.75
C TYR A 113 10.12 -11.82 2.92
N ARG A 114 10.62 -12.41 1.83
CA ARG A 114 11.90 -13.11 1.82
C ARG A 114 13.02 -12.27 2.48
N GLY A 115 13.79 -12.90 3.36
CA GLY A 115 14.87 -12.27 4.12
C GLY A 115 14.42 -11.45 5.33
N PHE A 116 13.12 -11.19 5.51
CA PHE A 116 12.57 -10.53 6.71
C PHE A 116 12.14 -11.56 7.75
N ALA A 117 12.19 -11.17 9.01
CA ALA A 117 11.75 -12.00 10.15
C ALA A 117 12.30 -13.44 10.12
N ASP A 118 11.39 -14.42 10.00
CA ASP A 118 11.67 -15.84 9.90
C ASP A 118 11.44 -16.40 8.49
N SER A 119 11.35 -15.54 7.49
CA SER A 119 11.28 -15.90 6.07
C SER A 119 12.66 -16.17 5.50
N GLN A 120 12.73 -17.13 4.57
CA GLN A 120 13.98 -17.52 3.89
C GLN A 120 14.36 -16.52 2.79
N GLY A 121 15.58 -16.65 2.26
CA GLY A 121 16.07 -15.93 1.10
C GLY A 121 16.60 -14.54 1.40
N SER A 122 16.72 -13.73 0.35
CA SER A 122 17.18 -12.33 0.40
C SER A 122 16.21 -11.45 -0.39
N PRO A 123 15.92 -10.22 0.07
CA PRO A 123 14.93 -9.38 -0.57
C PRO A 123 15.44 -8.82 -1.91
N SER A 124 14.55 -8.80 -2.90
CA SER A 124 14.70 -8.15 -4.20
C SER A 124 13.33 -7.69 -4.70
N GLU A 125 13.27 -6.75 -5.64
CA GLU A 125 12.00 -6.26 -6.18
C GLU A 125 11.18 -7.39 -6.80
N ASP A 126 11.78 -8.20 -7.67
CA ASP A 126 11.13 -9.36 -8.29
C ASP A 126 10.76 -10.43 -7.25
N GLY A 127 11.64 -10.62 -6.24
CA GLY A 127 11.38 -11.54 -5.14
C GLY A 127 10.17 -11.14 -4.32
N LEU A 128 10.05 -9.85 -3.95
CA LEU A 128 8.90 -9.35 -3.20
C LEU A 128 7.59 -9.46 -4.02
N SER A 129 7.68 -9.31 -5.34
CA SER A 129 6.53 -9.53 -6.25
C SER A 129 6.10 -11.01 -6.25
N THR A 130 7.07 -11.93 -6.25
CA THR A 130 6.82 -13.38 -6.14
C THR A 130 6.21 -13.74 -4.78
N ASP A 131 6.68 -13.11 -3.70
CA ASP A 131 6.14 -13.30 -2.35
C ASP A 131 4.68 -12.83 -2.26
N ALA A 132 4.37 -11.68 -2.85
CA ALA A 132 3.01 -11.14 -2.90
C ALA A 132 2.07 -12.06 -3.70
N ARG A 133 2.54 -12.59 -4.83
CA ARG A 133 1.78 -13.55 -5.62
C ARG A 133 1.52 -14.84 -4.84
N ALA A 134 2.49 -15.34 -4.10
CA ALA A 134 2.31 -16.52 -3.26
C ALA A 134 1.26 -16.31 -2.16
N ALA A 135 1.20 -15.12 -1.55
CA ALA A 135 0.15 -14.78 -0.58
C ALA A 135 -1.26 -14.79 -1.23
N TRP A 136 -1.39 -14.22 -2.42
CA TRP A 136 -2.62 -14.28 -3.20
C TRP A 136 -3.02 -15.71 -3.54
N ASP A 137 -2.11 -16.48 -4.12
CA ASP A 137 -2.37 -17.87 -4.56
C ASP A 137 -2.74 -18.76 -3.38
N TRP A 138 -2.15 -18.52 -2.20
CA TRP A 138 -2.53 -19.24 -0.99
C TRP A 138 -3.99 -18.97 -0.59
N LEU A 139 -4.46 -17.72 -0.60
CA LEU A 139 -5.85 -17.39 -0.31
C LEU A 139 -6.80 -18.07 -1.29
N ILE A 140 -6.52 -18.00 -2.59
CA ILE A 140 -7.36 -18.60 -3.62
C ILE A 140 -7.42 -20.12 -3.47
N SER A 141 -6.27 -20.75 -3.22
CA SER A 141 -6.17 -22.21 -3.03
C SER A 141 -6.91 -22.70 -1.78
N ASN A 142 -7.11 -21.82 -0.80
CA ASN A 142 -7.86 -22.12 0.42
C ASN A 142 -9.33 -21.62 0.37
N GLY A 143 -9.83 -21.23 -0.80
CA GLY A 143 -11.24 -20.97 -1.05
C GLY A 143 -11.70 -19.52 -0.90
N ALA A 144 -10.78 -18.56 -0.68
CA ALA A 144 -11.12 -17.15 -0.70
C ALA A 144 -11.56 -16.71 -2.12
N LYS A 145 -12.61 -15.89 -2.19
CA LYS A 145 -13.09 -15.37 -3.48
C LYS A 145 -12.29 -14.11 -3.84
N PRO A 146 -11.84 -13.95 -5.08
CA PRO A 146 -11.11 -12.75 -5.51
C PRO A 146 -11.83 -11.44 -5.14
N ASP A 147 -13.14 -11.34 -5.37
CA ASP A 147 -13.95 -10.15 -5.09
C ASP A 147 -14.04 -9.79 -3.58
N ASP A 148 -13.68 -10.72 -2.69
CA ASP A 148 -13.63 -10.52 -1.25
C ASP A 148 -12.20 -10.20 -0.75
N ILE A 149 -11.19 -10.15 -1.63
CA ILE A 149 -9.81 -9.86 -1.26
C ILE A 149 -9.47 -8.39 -1.50
N LEU A 150 -9.11 -7.67 -0.44
CA LEU A 150 -8.56 -6.32 -0.51
C LEU A 150 -7.03 -6.39 -0.39
N ILE A 151 -6.32 -5.82 -1.36
CA ILE A 151 -4.86 -5.71 -1.33
C ILE A 151 -4.49 -4.40 -0.66
N MET A 152 -3.65 -4.46 0.37
CA MET A 152 -3.26 -3.30 1.15
C MET A 152 -1.75 -3.26 1.36
N GLY A 153 -1.13 -2.12 1.06
CA GLY A 153 0.29 -1.89 1.29
C GLY A 153 0.56 -0.67 2.16
N HIS A 154 1.62 -0.74 2.96
CA HIS A 154 2.13 0.38 3.74
C HIS A 154 3.60 0.65 3.35
N SER A 155 3.95 1.92 3.07
CA SER A 155 5.32 2.32 2.74
C SER A 155 5.91 1.46 1.61
N LEU A 156 7.02 0.73 1.79
CA LEU A 156 7.55 -0.25 0.82
C LEU A 156 6.46 -1.20 0.30
N GLY A 157 5.57 -1.65 1.18
CA GLY A 157 4.47 -2.55 0.82
C GLY A 157 3.50 -1.97 -0.19
N THR A 158 3.46 -0.64 -0.39
CA THR A 158 2.61 -0.02 -1.42
C THR A 158 3.08 -0.35 -2.83
N ALA A 159 4.39 -0.39 -3.05
CA ALA A 159 4.96 -0.81 -4.33
C ALA A 159 4.71 -2.29 -4.59
N VAL A 160 4.87 -3.14 -3.55
CA VAL A 160 4.56 -4.58 -3.63
C VAL A 160 3.07 -4.82 -3.93
N ALA A 161 2.18 -4.12 -3.22
CA ALA A 161 0.73 -4.18 -3.44
C ALA A 161 0.34 -3.72 -4.85
N SER A 162 0.96 -2.63 -5.34
CA SER A 162 0.74 -2.12 -6.70
C SER A 162 1.19 -3.11 -7.77
N ALA A 163 2.36 -3.75 -7.60
CA ALA A 163 2.86 -4.76 -8.54
C ALA A 163 1.90 -5.96 -8.64
N LEU A 164 1.43 -6.48 -7.50
CA LEU A 164 0.43 -7.56 -7.48
C LEU A 164 -0.88 -7.13 -8.14
N ALA A 165 -1.40 -5.94 -7.81
CA ALA A 165 -2.64 -5.40 -8.37
C ALA A 165 -2.56 -5.23 -9.89
N VAL A 166 -1.41 -4.79 -10.42
CA VAL A 166 -1.16 -4.70 -11.86
C VAL A 166 -1.14 -6.07 -12.51
N THR A 167 -0.44 -7.04 -11.94
CA THR A 167 -0.38 -8.41 -12.44
C THR A 167 -1.77 -9.02 -12.53
N LEU A 168 -2.58 -8.93 -11.47
CA LEU A 168 -3.96 -9.44 -11.45
C LEU A 168 -4.85 -8.72 -12.46
N SER A 169 -4.71 -7.40 -12.61
CA SER A 169 -5.46 -6.62 -13.59
C SER A 169 -5.10 -7.02 -15.04
N GLN A 170 -3.83 -7.35 -15.31
CA GLN A 170 -3.38 -7.86 -16.62
C GLN A 170 -3.88 -9.29 -16.89
N GLU A 171 -4.04 -10.09 -15.84
CA GLU A 171 -4.66 -11.42 -15.90
C GLU A 171 -6.21 -11.35 -15.98
N ALA A 172 -6.78 -10.14 -16.03
CA ALA A 172 -8.22 -9.89 -16.00
C ALA A 172 -8.91 -10.47 -14.73
N VAL A 173 -8.18 -10.63 -13.65
CA VAL A 173 -8.72 -11.02 -12.34
C VAL A 173 -9.25 -9.79 -11.64
N ARG A 174 -10.56 -9.77 -11.36
CA ARG A 174 -11.20 -8.74 -10.54
C ARG A 174 -11.03 -9.10 -9.06
N PHE A 175 -10.72 -8.12 -8.24
CA PHE A 175 -10.60 -8.26 -6.79
C PHE A 175 -11.19 -7.01 -6.11
N LYS A 176 -11.35 -7.04 -4.78
CA LYS A 176 -12.09 -6.00 -4.03
C LYS A 176 -11.54 -4.60 -4.23
N GLY A 177 -10.20 -4.44 -4.26
CA GLY A 177 -9.55 -3.17 -4.50
C GLY A 177 -8.13 -3.07 -3.94
N LEU A 178 -7.54 -1.89 -4.08
CA LEU A 178 -6.18 -1.58 -3.68
C LEU A 178 -6.13 -0.41 -2.70
N VAL A 179 -5.45 -0.58 -1.56
CA VAL A 179 -5.18 0.50 -0.59
C VAL A 179 -3.68 0.75 -0.49
N LEU A 180 -3.26 1.99 -0.67
CA LEU A 180 -1.88 2.44 -0.56
C LEU A 180 -1.75 3.42 0.60
N MET A 181 -1.11 3.02 1.70
CA MET A 181 -0.89 3.85 2.89
C MET A 181 0.53 4.40 2.93
N SER A 182 0.68 5.72 3.01
CA SER A 182 1.96 6.43 2.96
C SER A 182 2.85 5.97 1.78
N PRO A 183 2.33 5.94 0.53
CA PRO A 183 3.07 5.44 -0.61
C PRO A 183 4.16 6.41 -1.05
N PHE A 184 5.15 5.85 -1.76
CA PHE A 184 6.10 6.61 -2.58
C PHE A 184 5.89 6.33 -4.07
N SER A 185 6.23 7.29 -4.91
CA SER A 185 5.98 7.24 -6.36
C SER A 185 6.97 6.32 -7.10
N SER A 186 8.25 6.39 -6.73
CA SER A 186 9.31 5.49 -7.16
C SER A 186 10.50 5.60 -6.21
N MET A 187 11.39 4.61 -6.21
CA MET A 187 12.62 4.68 -5.43
C MET A 187 13.51 5.84 -5.92
N TYR A 188 13.48 6.13 -7.23
CA TYR A 188 14.25 7.22 -7.82
C TYR A 188 13.89 8.59 -7.26
N THR A 189 12.59 8.86 -7.10
CA THR A 189 12.09 10.12 -6.52
C THR A 189 12.11 10.10 -5.00
N LEU A 190 11.93 8.92 -4.38
CA LEU A 190 11.97 8.77 -2.93
C LEU A 190 13.31 9.21 -2.34
N VAL A 191 14.43 8.79 -2.94
CA VAL A 191 15.76 9.12 -2.40
C VAL A 191 16.02 10.63 -2.34
N ASP A 192 15.36 11.45 -3.16
CA ASP A 192 15.49 12.91 -3.12
C ASP A 192 14.74 13.55 -1.95
N THR A 193 13.66 12.92 -1.52
CA THR A 193 12.70 13.48 -0.56
C THR A 193 12.74 12.78 0.78
N TYR A 194 13.36 11.58 0.85
CA TYR A 194 13.36 10.76 2.04
C TYR A 194 14.21 11.34 3.17
N SER A 195 13.61 11.45 4.32
CA SER A 195 14.27 11.89 5.55
C SER A 195 14.12 10.81 6.63
N VAL A 196 15.22 10.38 7.21
CA VAL A 196 15.20 9.44 8.34
C VAL A 196 14.70 10.18 9.57
N PHE A 197 13.57 9.74 10.13
CA PHE A 197 12.85 10.39 11.25
C PHE A 197 12.51 11.87 10.98
N GLY A 198 12.34 12.27 9.72
CA GLY A 198 12.07 13.65 9.36
C GLY A 198 13.22 14.65 9.62
N LEU A 199 14.37 14.18 10.10
CA LEU A 199 15.47 15.03 10.56
C LEU A 199 16.69 14.98 9.65
N PHE A 200 16.95 13.85 9.00
CA PHE A 200 18.16 13.60 8.24
C PHE A 200 17.84 13.27 6.78
N PRO A 201 17.83 14.26 5.86
CA PRO A 201 17.66 14.01 4.43
C PRO A 201 18.82 13.15 3.92
N VAL A 202 18.49 11.94 3.43
CA VAL A 202 19.51 10.93 3.04
C VAL A 202 20.43 11.41 1.95
N MET A 203 19.91 12.20 1.00
CA MET A 203 20.68 12.71 -0.14
C MET A 203 21.44 14.01 0.12
N LEU A 204 21.21 14.67 1.27
CA LEU A 204 21.82 15.98 1.55
C LEU A 204 23.35 16.00 1.37
N PRO A 205 24.12 15.00 1.86
CA PRO A 205 25.57 14.99 1.64
C PRO A 205 25.98 14.88 0.15
N LEU A 206 25.18 14.16 -0.65
CA LEU A 206 25.46 13.96 -2.08
C LEU A 206 25.05 15.17 -2.92
N THR A 207 24.09 15.98 -2.49
CA THR A 207 23.71 17.21 -3.20
C THR A 207 24.79 18.29 -3.13
N MET A 208 25.73 18.18 -2.19
CA MET A 208 26.88 19.09 -2.07
C MET A 208 27.96 18.84 -3.12
N VAL A 209 27.91 17.72 -3.84
CA VAL A 209 28.87 17.35 -4.89
C VAL A 209 28.13 17.30 -6.24
N PRO A 210 28.50 18.09 -7.24
CA PRO A 210 27.89 18.08 -8.56
C PRO A 210 27.79 16.65 -9.14
N HIS A 211 26.64 16.28 -9.68
CA HIS A 211 26.37 14.98 -10.31
C HIS A 211 26.46 13.73 -9.39
N ALA A 212 26.81 13.86 -8.11
CA ALA A 212 26.93 12.71 -7.20
C ALA A 212 25.58 12.05 -6.95
N ALA A 213 24.51 12.84 -6.84
CA ALA A 213 23.15 12.34 -6.66
C ALA A 213 22.68 11.52 -7.89
N ASP A 214 22.91 12.02 -9.10
CA ASP A 214 22.54 11.32 -10.34
C ASP A 214 23.36 10.04 -10.52
N LEU A 215 24.65 10.09 -10.20
CA LEU A 215 25.52 8.91 -10.23
C LEU A 215 25.02 7.86 -9.22
N TYR A 216 24.68 8.25 -7.99
CA TYR A 216 24.11 7.34 -7.00
C TYR A 216 22.82 6.68 -7.50
N LYS A 217 21.91 7.48 -8.06
CA LYS A 217 20.63 6.98 -8.61
C LYS A 217 20.84 6.02 -9.77
N SER A 218 21.90 6.18 -10.58
CA SER A 218 22.20 5.27 -11.69
C SER A 218 22.55 3.85 -11.23
N PHE A 219 22.95 3.68 -9.97
CA PHE A 219 23.22 2.37 -9.36
C PHE A 219 22.01 1.75 -8.68
N LEU A 220 20.84 2.42 -8.64
CA LEU A 220 19.63 1.84 -8.08
C LEU A 220 19.14 0.67 -8.93
N GLN A 221 19.33 -0.55 -8.42
CA GLN A 221 18.87 -1.78 -9.06
C GLN A 221 17.34 -1.98 -8.91
N HIS A 222 16.79 -1.59 -7.76
CA HIS A 222 15.39 -1.72 -7.44
C HIS A 222 14.69 -0.36 -7.60
N LYS A 223 13.74 -0.30 -8.50
CA LYS A 223 13.08 0.96 -8.91
C LYS A 223 11.78 1.21 -8.17
N PHE A 224 11.01 0.14 -7.88
CA PHE A 224 9.68 0.23 -7.29
C PHE A 224 8.88 1.39 -7.89
N ASP A 225 8.81 1.41 -9.23
CA ASP A 225 8.23 2.52 -9.99
C ASP A 225 6.71 2.38 -10.09
N THR A 226 6.03 2.74 -9.00
CA THR A 226 4.58 2.73 -8.91
C THR A 226 3.94 3.64 -9.97
N LEU A 227 4.53 4.82 -10.25
CA LEU A 227 3.98 5.77 -11.23
C LEU A 227 3.84 5.18 -12.63
N SER A 228 4.82 4.40 -13.07
CA SER A 228 4.82 3.85 -14.42
C SER A 228 3.79 2.73 -14.64
N VAL A 229 3.29 2.13 -13.55
CA VAL A 229 2.44 0.95 -13.63
C VAL A 229 1.03 1.13 -13.07
N ILE A 230 0.80 2.11 -12.19
CA ILE A 230 -0.46 2.24 -11.43
C ILE A 230 -1.69 2.43 -12.33
N THR A 231 -1.55 3.06 -13.49
CA THR A 231 -2.64 3.25 -14.46
C THR A 231 -3.17 1.96 -15.08
N LYS A 232 -2.45 0.85 -14.90
CA LYS A 232 -2.86 -0.49 -15.37
C LYS A 232 -3.81 -1.18 -14.39
N VAL A 233 -3.94 -0.69 -13.17
CA VAL A 233 -4.87 -1.21 -12.15
C VAL A 233 -6.31 -0.94 -12.59
N LYS A 234 -7.18 -1.97 -12.50
CA LYS A 234 -8.57 -1.95 -13.00
C LYS A 234 -9.58 -2.28 -11.90
N VAL A 235 -9.32 -1.82 -10.69
CA VAL A 235 -10.18 -1.95 -9.50
C VAL A 235 -10.20 -0.62 -8.75
N PRO A 236 -11.11 -0.43 -7.78
CA PRO A 236 -11.09 0.76 -6.92
C PRO A 236 -9.73 0.93 -6.21
N VAL A 237 -9.24 2.17 -6.13
CA VAL A 237 -7.97 2.50 -5.47
C VAL A 237 -8.21 3.58 -4.41
N LEU A 238 -7.71 3.32 -3.21
CA LEU A 238 -7.64 4.30 -2.14
C LEU A 238 -6.17 4.59 -1.80
N ILE A 239 -5.77 5.84 -1.91
CA ILE A 239 -4.46 6.33 -1.48
C ILE A 239 -4.69 7.10 -0.18
N VAL A 240 -3.94 6.77 0.88
CA VAL A 240 -4.03 7.43 2.18
C VAL A 240 -2.66 7.96 2.56
N HIS A 241 -2.58 9.24 2.95
CA HIS A 241 -1.33 9.85 3.41
C HIS A 241 -1.61 10.89 4.50
N ALA A 242 -0.77 10.92 5.53
CA ALA A 242 -0.82 11.95 6.54
C ALA A 242 0.00 13.19 6.10
N GLU A 243 -0.55 14.40 6.26
CA GLU A 243 0.19 15.63 5.95
C GLU A 243 1.41 15.82 6.86
N ASN A 244 1.38 15.22 8.05
CA ASN A 244 2.49 15.21 9.00
C ASN A 244 3.40 13.97 8.87
N ASP A 245 3.44 13.33 7.70
CA ASP A 245 4.43 12.32 7.38
C ASP A 245 5.78 13.01 7.07
N TRP A 246 6.73 12.87 7.99
CA TRP A 246 8.06 13.46 7.87
C TRP A 246 9.08 12.53 7.22
N ASP A 247 8.75 11.26 7.07
CA ASP A 247 9.63 10.27 6.42
C ASP A 247 9.46 10.32 4.90
N ILE A 248 8.21 10.29 4.43
CA ILE A 248 7.85 10.34 3.01
C ILE A 248 6.84 11.47 2.79
N SER A 249 7.18 12.42 1.93
CA SER A 249 6.28 13.53 1.60
C SER A 249 4.97 13.05 0.97
N HIS A 250 3.85 13.59 1.41
CA HIS A 250 2.52 13.32 0.83
C HIS A 250 2.43 13.71 -0.67
N THR A 251 3.39 14.49 -1.19
CA THR A 251 3.46 14.82 -2.62
C THR A 251 3.62 13.59 -3.52
N HIS A 252 4.18 12.49 -2.99
CA HIS A 252 4.20 11.21 -3.70
C HIS A 252 2.79 10.65 -3.94
N SER A 253 1.90 10.79 -2.96
CA SER A 253 0.49 10.41 -3.11
C SER A 253 -0.25 11.29 -4.10
N ASP A 254 0.02 12.60 -4.08
CA ASP A 254 -0.51 13.53 -5.09
C ASP A 254 -0.07 13.09 -6.50
N ALA A 255 1.21 12.75 -6.70
CA ALA A 255 1.74 12.31 -7.98
C ALA A 255 1.10 10.99 -8.47
N ILE A 256 0.88 10.01 -7.57
CA ILE A 256 0.20 8.74 -7.91
C ILE A 256 -1.26 9.00 -8.29
N PHE A 257 -1.96 9.84 -7.54
CA PHE A 257 -3.34 10.20 -7.83
C PHE A 257 -3.46 10.95 -9.17
N ASP A 258 -2.55 11.87 -9.44
CA ASP A 258 -2.49 12.60 -10.71
C ASP A 258 -2.18 11.68 -11.90
N ALA A 259 -1.31 10.69 -11.73
CA ALA A 259 -1.04 9.69 -12.76
C ALA A 259 -2.29 8.87 -13.11
N LEU A 260 -3.11 8.52 -12.10
CA LEU A 260 -4.39 7.82 -12.31
C LEU A 260 -5.43 8.71 -13.00
N LEU A 261 -5.39 10.02 -12.79
CA LEU A 261 -6.31 10.99 -13.39
C LEU A 261 -5.89 11.42 -14.81
N GLU A 262 -4.60 11.46 -15.10
CA GLU A 262 -4.03 11.99 -16.34
C GLU A 262 -4.66 11.41 -17.62
N PRO A 263 -4.95 10.11 -17.76
CA PRO A 263 -5.58 9.55 -18.94
C PRO A 263 -6.97 10.11 -19.27
N TYR A 264 -7.61 10.80 -18.35
CA TYR A 264 -8.96 11.38 -18.48
C TYR A 264 -8.94 12.89 -18.72
N LEU A 265 -7.75 13.47 -18.80
CA LEU A 265 -7.56 14.90 -19.02
C LEU A 265 -7.19 15.19 -20.50
N PRO A 266 -7.57 16.36 -21.04
CA PRO A 266 -7.11 16.79 -22.35
C PRO A 266 -5.58 16.88 -22.41
N SER A 267 -5.01 16.49 -23.55
CA SER A 267 -3.58 16.70 -23.80
C SER A 267 -3.24 18.19 -23.92
N VAL A 268 -2.03 18.51 -23.52
CA VAL A 268 -1.44 19.83 -23.69
C VAL A 268 -0.19 19.68 -24.55
N ASP A 269 -0.14 20.40 -25.68
CA ASP A 269 0.99 20.35 -26.59
C ASP A 269 2.25 20.93 -25.90
N ALA A 270 3.36 20.25 -26.03
CA ALA A 270 4.63 20.76 -25.49
C ALA A 270 5.06 22.03 -26.23
N LEU A 271 5.47 23.03 -25.46
CA LEU A 271 6.14 24.20 -26.05
C LEU A 271 7.53 23.79 -26.56
N PRO A 272 8.06 24.46 -27.62
CA PRO A 272 9.43 24.26 -28.06
C PRO A 272 10.42 24.38 -26.89
N ASN A 273 11.44 23.51 -26.88
CA ASN A 273 12.44 23.48 -25.81
C ASN A 273 13.23 24.80 -25.70
N GLU A 274 13.48 25.46 -26.83
CA GLU A 274 14.19 26.75 -26.85
C GLU A 274 13.23 27.89 -26.51
N PRO A 275 13.42 28.60 -25.39
CA PRO A 275 12.53 29.69 -24.98
C PRO A 275 12.38 30.80 -26.01
N LEU A 276 13.46 31.12 -26.73
CA LEU A 276 13.47 32.19 -27.73
C LEU A 276 12.78 31.83 -29.05
N SER A 277 12.54 30.55 -29.32
CA SER A 277 11.81 30.10 -30.53
C SER A 277 10.30 30.12 -30.39
N ARG A 278 9.78 30.39 -29.16
CA ARG A 278 8.36 30.35 -28.85
C ARG A 278 7.63 31.57 -29.36
N THR A 279 6.65 31.36 -30.23
CA THR A 279 5.81 32.44 -30.76
C THR A 279 4.70 32.82 -29.78
N LYS A 280 4.14 34.03 -29.91
CA LYS A 280 2.98 34.46 -29.10
C LYS A 280 1.78 33.56 -29.30
N GLU A 281 1.58 33.04 -30.53
CA GLU A 281 0.49 32.15 -30.87
C GLU A 281 0.62 30.80 -30.19
N GLN A 282 1.83 30.21 -30.18
CA GLN A 282 2.12 28.98 -29.44
C GLN A 282 1.88 29.13 -27.93
N TRP A 283 2.28 30.26 -27.35
CA TRP A 283 2.00 30.57 -25.95
C TRP A 283 0.50 30.68 -25.66
N SER A 284 -0.26 31.40 -26.55
CA SER A 284 -1.72 31.55 -26.37
C SER A 284 -2.43 30.20 -26.46
N THR A 285 -2.06 29.37 -27.41
CA THR A 285 -2.60 28.00 -27.57
C THR A 285 -2.30 27.15 -26.33
N TYR A 286 -1.05 27.13 -25.88
CA TYR A 286 -0.63 26.42 -24.68
C TYR A 286 -1.42 26.83 -23.44
N GLN A 287 -1.54 28.15 -23.20
CA GLN A 287 -2.32 28.68 -22.07
C GLN A 287 -3.80 28.26 -22.14
N THR A 288 -4.38 28.27 -23.32
CA THR A 288 -5.78 27.84 -23.54
C THR A 288 -5.94 26.36 -23.24
N GLN A 289 -5.02 25.51 -23.70
CA GLN A 289 -5.03 24.07 -23.42
C GLN A 289 -4.84 23.78 -21.92
N VAL A 290 -3.91 24.47 -21.25
CA VAL A 290 -3.69 24.35 -19.78
C VAL A 290 -4.94 24.77 -19.02
N ALA A 291 -5.58 25.88 -19.40
CA ALA A 291 -6.82 26.33 -18.78
C ALA A 291 -7.95 25.31 -18.96
N LYS A 292 -8.08 24.75 -20.16
CA LYS A 292 -9.07 23.69 -20.45
C LYS A 292 -8.79 22.41 -19.65
N LYS A 293 -7.53 21.99 -19.58
CA LYS A 293 -7.12 20.83 -18.77
C LYS A 293 -7.50 21.02 -17.29
N ARG A 294 -7.24 22.21 -16.75
CA ARG A 294 -7.61 22.57 -15.37
C ARG A 294 -9.12 22.55 -15.14
N GLU A 295 -9.90 23.12 -16.08
CA GLU A 295 -11.37 23.12 -16.01
C GLU A 295 -11.92 21.68 -15.98
N VAL A 296 -11.45 20.81 -16.90
CA VAL A 296 -11.86 19.41 -16.95
C VAL A 296 -11.45 18.68 -15.67
N ARG A 297 -10.21 18.90 -15.18
CA ARG A 297 -9.74 18.35 -13.91
C ARG A 297 -10.72 18.69 -12.78
N GLU A 298 -11.07 19.96 -12.62
CA GLU A 298 -11.97 20.38 -11.54
C GLU A 298 -13.38 19.79 -11.70
N SER A 299 -13.86 19.61 -12.91
CA SER A 299 -15.17 19.00 -13.16
C SER A 299 -15.24 17.49 -12.85
N LEU A 300 -14.11 16.79 -12.93
CA LEU A 300 -14.00 15.36 -12.61
C LEU A 300 -13.88 15.10 -11.12
N LEU A 301 -13.31 16.04 -10.35
CA LEU A 301 -12.99 15.84 -8.95
C LEU A 301 -14.15 16.21 -8.03
N SER A 302 -14.43 15.34 -7.06
CA SER A 302 -15.28 15.64 -5.92
C SER A 302 -14.41 15.73 -4.67
N ARG A 303 -14.56 16.82 -3.91
CA ARG A 303 -13.81 17.04 -2.67
C ARG A 303 -14.75 17.02 -1.47
N THR A 304 -14.33 16.32 -0.42
CA THR A 304 -15.03 16.30 0.87
C THR A 304 -14.03 16.73 1.95
N TYR A 305 -14.31 17.85 2.59
CA TYR A 305 -13.55 18.33 3.72
C TYR A 305 -14.12 17.74 5.01
N MET A 306 -13.27 17.13 5.82
CA MET A 306 -13.62 16.59 7.13
C MET A 306 -12.90 17.39 8.21
N PRO A 307 -13.60 18.29 8.92
CA PRO A 307 -13.00 19.18 9.92
C PRO A 307 -12.17 18.39 10.95
N ASN A 308 -10.97 18.88 11.27
CA ASN A 308 -10.00 18.30 12.21
C ASN A 308 -9.47 16.90 11.83
N PHE A 309 -9.82 16.37 10.67
CA PHE A 309 -9.36 15.07 10.22
C PHE A 309 -8.57 15.13 8.90
N GLY A 310 -9.13 15.76 7.85
CA GLY A 310 -8.44 15.84 6.57
C GLY A 310 -9.33 16.15 5.39
N VAL A 311 -8.82 15.84 4.20
CA VAL A 311 -9.52 16.05 2.93
C VAL A 311 -9.53 14.76 2.12
N MET A 312 -10.70 14.41 1.59
CA MET A 312 -10.88 13.32 0.64
C MET A 312 -11.17 13.90 -0.75
N VAL A 313 -10.39 13.52 -1.73
CA VAL A 313 -10.58 13.86 -3.14
C VAL A 313 -10.87 12.57 -3.90
N LYS A 314 -11.91 12.55 -4.74
CA LYS A 314 -12.28 11.37 -5.50
C LYS A 314 -12.69 11.69 -6.93
N PHE A 315 -12.50 10.72 -7.81
CA PHE A 315 -13.09 10.69 -9.16
C PHE A 315 -13.46 9.26 -9.53
N VAL A 316 -14.25 9.11 -10.60
CA VAL A 316 -14.60 7.81 -11.15
C VAL A 316 -13.94 7.67 -12.52
N ALA A 317 -13.22 6.57 -12.71
CA ALA A 317 -12.46 6.26 -13.91
C ALA A 317 -12.84 4.86 -14.41
N SER A 318 -13.34 4.76 -15.64
CA SER A 318 -13.74 3.47 -16.23
C SER A 318 -14.69 2.63 -15.35
N GLY A 319 -15.52 3.28 -14.56
CA GLY A 319 -16.44 2.63 -13.61
C GLY A 319 -15.86 2.35 -12.23
N GLU A 320 -14.57 2.58 -12.01
CA GLU A 320 -13.90 2.35 -10.74
C GLU A 320 -13.68 3.66 -9.95
N THR A 321 -13.83 3.62 -8.66
CA THR A 321 -13.63 4.77 -7.77
C THR A 321 -12.18 4.90 -7.38
N ILE A 322 -11.60 6.08 -7.61
CA ILE A 322 -10.24 6.43 -7.19
C ILE A 322 -10.34 7.52 -6.12
N VAL A 323 -9.70 7.28 -4.98
CA VAL A 323 -9.77 8.17 -3.82
C VAL A 323 -8.37 8.50 -3.33
N LEU A 324 -8.14 9.78 -3.02
CA LEU A 324 -7.01 10.26 -2.24
C LEU A 324 -7.53 10.84 -0.94
N LEU A 325 -7.13 10.25 0.18
CA LEU A 325 -7.38 10.74 1.52
C LEU A 325 -6.08 11.34 2.06
N LYS A 326 -6.08 12.64 2.34
CA LYS A 326 -5.01 13.30 3.11
C LYS A 326 -5.52 13.61 4.51
N THR A 327 -4.87 13.03 5.53
CA THR A 327 -5.19 13.26 6.94
C THR A 327 -4.24 14.30 7.54
N LEU A 328 -4.73 15.13 8.45
CA LEU A 328 -3.91 16.15 9.13
C LEU A 328 -2.86 15.52 10.05
N THR A 329 -3.15 14.32 10.58
CA THR A 329 -2.32 13.57 11.52
C THR A 329 -2.25 12.11 11.12
N GLY A 330 -1.38 11.32 11.78
CA GLY A 330 -1.22 9.89 11.55
C GLY A 330 0.21 9.51 11.20
N SER A 331 1.07 10.50 10.94
CA SER A 331 2.49 10.27 10.61
C SER A 331 2.70 9.18 9.55
N HIS A 332 3.93 8.71 9.39
CA HIS A 332 4.23 7.64 8.43
C HIS A 332 3.59 6.30 8.80
N ASN A 333 3.55 5.96 10.08
CA ASN A 333 3.21 4.61 10.51
C ASN A 333 1.78 4.46 11.06
N GLU A 334 1.14 5.54 11.51
CA GLU A 334 -0.13 5.48 12.25
C GLU A 334 -1.36 5.80 11.39
N VAL A 335 -1.18 6.30 10.16
CA VAL A 335 -2.29 6.69 9.28
C VAL A 335 -3.32 5.57 9.09
N GLY A 336 -2.87 4.30 9.08
CA GLY A 336 -3.74 3.12 8.99
C GLY A 336 -4.48 2.76 10.27
N THR A 337 -4.12 3.32 11.44
CA THR A 337 -4.80 3.07 12.73
C THR A 337 -5.91 4.09 13.03
N LEU A 338 -5.96 5.19 12.28
CA LEU A 338 -6.96 6.24 12.48
C LEU A 338 -8.37 5.69 12.18
N GLU A 339 -9.30 5.91 13.08
CA GLU A 339 -10.70 5.47 12.89
C GLU A 339 -11.32 6.06 11.62
N GLY A 340 -11.08 7.36 11.35
CA GLY A 340 -11.57 7.98 10.13
C GLY A 340 -11.00 7.37 8.85
N THR A 341 -9.76 6.89 8.87
CA THR A 341 -9.18 6.12 7.76
C THR A 341 -9.93 4.81 7.56
N GLN A 342 -10.24 4.10 8.65
CA GLN A 342 -11.01 2.85 8.61
C GLN A 342 -12.42 3.08 8.03
N GLU A 343 -13.09 4.18 8.42
CA GLU A 343 -14.40 4.54 7.88
C GLU A 343 -14.34 4.87 6.38
N VAL A 344 -13.28 5.50 5.89
CA VAL A 344 -13.09 5.73 4.45
C VAL A 344 -12.86 4.41 3.72
N ILE A 345 -12.02 3.50 4.26
CA ILE A 345 -11.81 2.15 3.70
C ILE A 345 -13.14 1.40 3.62
N ARG A 346 -13.92 1.38 4.74
CA ARG A 346 -15.24 0.74 4.80
C ARG A 346 -16.14 1.23 3.67
N ASN A 347 -16.25 2.55 3.50
CA ASN A 347 -17.14 3.16 2.53
C ASN A 347 -16.70 2.92 1.07
N VAL A 348 -15.39 3.04 0.78
CA VAL A 348 -14.86 2.88 -0.58
C VAL A 348 -15.00 1.43 -1.06
N PHE A 349 -14.78 0.46 -0.19
CA PHE A 349 -14.77 -0.97 -0.55
C PHE A 349 -15.99 -1.74 -0.04
N SER A 350 -17.00 -1.04 0.47
CA SER A 350 -18.28 -1.64 0.91
C SER A 350 -18.09 -2.81 1.91
N PHE A 351 -17.26 -2.58 2.95
CA PHE A 351 -17.23 -3.50 4.09
C PHE A 351 -18.50 -3.36 4.94
N ALA A 352 -18.94 -4.48 5.52
CA ALA A 352 -20.16 -4.55 6.34
C ALA A 352 -20.05 -3.73 7.64
#